data_a29122c6af56ba02f491526b06255473
#
_entry.id   a29122c6af56ba02f491526b06255473
#
_cell.length_a   1.000
_cell.length_b   1.000
_cell.length_c   1.000
_cell.angle_alpha   90.00
_cell.angle_beta   90.00
_cell.angle_gamma   90.00
#
_symmetry.space_group_name_H-M   'P 1'
#
loop_
_entity.id
_entity.type
_entity.pdbx_description
1 polymer ?
#
loop_
_entity_poly.entity_id
_entity_poly.type
_entity_poly.pdbx_seq_one_letter_code
_entity_poly.pdbx_strand_id
1 'polypeptide(L)'
;MDILKAMGAQVYVCPTNVAPDHPDSYYSVAARLSKEIENSYYPDQYSNLSNRLAHYESTGPEIWEQTDGKITHFIVGVGTGGTISGVGRYLKEKNPDIKIWGVDTYGSRKSPDSKLNFSL
;
A
#
# COMPACT_ATOMS: atom_id res chain seq x y z
N MET A 1 -16.20 -10.38 6.78
CA MET A 1 -16.30 -11.40 5.70
C MET A 1 -17.70 -11.52 5.13
N ASP A 2 -18.71 -11.28 5.93
CA ASP A 2 -20.12 -11.47 5.50
C ASP A 2 -20.57 -10.49 4.43
N ILE A 3 -20.13 -9.24 4.48
CA ILE A 3 -20.40 -8.22 3.45
C ILE A 3 -19.88 -8.66 2.07
N LEU A 4 -18.64 -9.18 2.00
CA LEU A 4 -18.07 -9.62 0.73
C LEU A 4 -18.84 -10.80 0.14
N LYS A 5 -19.25 -11.76 0.98
CA LYS A 5 -20.08 -12.89 0.56
C LYS A 5 -21.46 -12.44 0.13
N ALA A 6 -22.08 -11.49 0.85
CA ALA A 6 -23.37 -10.92 0.49
C ALA A 6 -23.32 -10.17 -0.86
N MET A 7 -22.17 -9.62 -1.23
CA MET A 7 -21.92 -9.01 -2.54
C MET A 7 -21.60 -10.04 -3.65
N GLY A 8 -21.66 -11.34 -3.35
CA GLY A 8 -21.42 -12.41 -4.31
C GLY A 8 -19.94 -12.81 -4.46
N ALA A 9 -19.05 -12.28 -3.64
CA ALA A 9 -17.63 -12.65 -3.71
C ALA A 9 -17.38 -14.04 -3.09
N GLN A 10 -16.55 -14.82 -3.74
CA GLN A 10 -15.97 -16.04 -3.15
C GLN A 10 -14.79 -15.64 -2.26
N VAL A 11 -14.85 -15.96 -0.97
CA VAL A 11 -13.86 -15.53 0.01
C VAL A 11 -13.01 -16.71 0.47
N TYR A 12 -11.70 -16.60 0.25
CA TYR A 12 -10.67 -17.52 0.72
C TYR A 12 -9.99 -16.95 1.95
N VAL A 13 -10.05 -17.67 3.06
CA VAL A 13 -9.42 -17.26 4.33
C VAL A 13 -8.07 -17.95 4.44
N CYS A 14 -7.01 -17.16 4.50
CA CYS A 14 -5.65 -17.64 4.61
C CYS A 14 -5.05 -17.33 5.98
N PRO A 15 -4.12 -18.14 6.50
CA PRO A 15 -3.42 -17.87 7.74
C PRO A 15 -2.55 -16.61 7.61
N THR A 16 -2.49 -15.81 8.67
CA THR A 16 -1.69 -14.57 8.72
C THR A 16 -0.32 -14.75 9.38
N ASN A 17 -0.10 -15.87 10.06
CA ASN A 17 1.11 -16.18 10.83
C ASN A 17 2.11 -17.07 10.06
N VAL A 18 2.03 -17.07 8.74
CA VAL A 18 2.93 -17.81 7.84
C VAL A 18 3.82 -16.86 7.05
N ALA A 19 4.96 -17.35 6.56
CA ALA A 19 5.84 -16.57 5.70
C ALA A 19 5.14 -16.22 4.35
N PRO A 20 5.51 -15.10 3.69
CA PRO A 20 4.87 -14.70 2.43
C PRO A 20 4.96 -15.74 1.31
N ASP A 21 6.05 -16.52 1.28
CA ASP A 21 6.31 -17.59 0.30
C ASP A 21 5.68 -18.94 0.68
N HIS A 22 5.04 -19.02 1.86
CA HIS A 22 4.33 -20.24 2.27
C HIS A 22 3.17 -20.53 1.31
N PRO A 23 2.93 -21.81 0.92
CA PRO A 23 1.86 -22.16 -0.02
C PRO A 23 0.46 -21.68 0.38
N ASP A 24 0.18 -21.63 1.69
CA ASP A 24 -1.11 -21.19 2.23
C ASP A 24 -1.16 -19.69 2.53
N SER A 25 -0.09 -18.93 2.27
CA SER A 25 -0.11 -17.47 2.40
C SER A 25 -1.12 -16.89 1.42
N TYR A 26 -1.76 -15.78 1.79
CA TYR A 26 -2.70 -15.12 0.88
C TYR A 26 -2.04 -14.65 -0.43
N TYR A 27 -0.73 -14.37 -0.42
CA TYR A 27 0.04 -14.07 -1.64
C TYR A 27 0.10 -15.29 -2.58
N SER A 28 0.52 -16.45 -2.04
CA SER A 28 0.66 -17.68 -2.83
C SER A 28 -0.70 -18.21 -3.31
N VAL A 29 -1.72 -18.13 -2.45
CA VAL A 29 -3.09 -18.52 -2.80
C VAL A 29 -3.65 -17.62 -3.90
N ALA A 30 -3.51 -16.29 -3.79
CA ALA A 30 -3.98 -15.36 -4.82
C ALA A 30 -3.26 -15.58 -6.16
N ALA A 31 -1.93 -15.75 -6.13
CA ALA A 31 -1.14 -16.02 -7.33
C ALA A 31 -1.49 -17.38 -7.98
N ARG A 32 -1.86 -18.38 -7.18
CA ARG A 32 -2.33 -19.67 -7.69
C ARG A 32 -3.71 -19.54 -8.33
N LEU A 33 -4.66 -18.93 -7.62
CA LEU A 33 -6.03 -18.75 -8.11
C LEU A 33 -6.08 -17.95 -9.40
N SER A 34 -5.21 -16.95 -9.56
CA SER A 34 -5.15 -16.18 -10.81
C SER A 34 -4.68 -16.99 -12.03
N LYS A 35 -4.06 -18.15 -11.83
CA LYS A 35 -3.68 -19.08 -12.89
C LYS A 35 -4.73 -20.17 -13.14
N GLU A 36 -5.50 -20.52 -12.11
CA GLU A 36 -6.53 -21.57 -12.14
C GLU A 36 -7.88 -21.05 -12.65
N ILE A 37 -8.20 -19.78 -12.37
CA ILE A 37 -9.46 -19.17 -12.77
C ILE A 37 -9.28 -18.47 -14.13
N GLU A 38 -9.97 -18.99 -15.12
CA GLU A 38 -9.98 -18.39 -16.46
C GLU A 38 -10.55 -16.96 -16.44
N ASN A 39 -9.99 -16.07 -17.28
CA ASN A 39 -10.37 -14.67 -17.38
C ASN A 39 -10.26 -13.88 -16.05
N SER A 40 -9.37 -14.29 -15.15
CA SER A 40 -9.09 -13.60 -13.91
C SER A 40 -7.95 -12.60 -14.04
N TYR A 41 -7.93 -11.61 -13.14
CA TYR A 41 -6.84 -10.65 -13.01
C TYR A 41 -6.41 -10.52 -11.54
N TYR A 42 -5.11 -10.68 -11.29
CA TYR A 42 -4.51 -10.48 -9.97
C TYR A 42 -3.82 -9.11 -9.91
N PRO A 43 -4.38 -8.11 -9.19
CA PRO A 43 -3.81 -6.76 -9.13
C PRO A 43 -2.43 -6.69 -8.49
N ASP A 44 -2.08 -7.65 -7.64
CA ASP A 44 -0.82 -7.71 -6.88
C ASP A 44 -0.41 -6.36 -6.26
N GLN A 45 -1.26 -5.86 -5.38
CA GLN A 45 -1.16 -4.53 -4.79
C GLN A 45 0.22 -4.22 -4.17
N TYR A 46 0.95 -5.23 -3.71
CA TYR A 46 2.26 -5.05 -3.08
C TYR A 46 3.40 -4.84 -4.08
N SER A 47 3.34 -5.47 -5.25
CA SER A 47 4.41 -5.45 -6.24
C SER A 47 4.07 -4.59 -7.46
N ASN A 48 2.79 -4.36 -7.71
CA ASN A 48 2.33 -3.61 -8.87
C ASN A 48 2.63 -2.11 -8.72
N LEU A 49 3.50 -1.61 -9.59
CA LEU A 49 3.92 -0.21 -9.59
C LEU A 49 2.78 0.78 -9.87
N SER A 50 1.67 0.33 -10.46
CA SER A 50 0.47 1.15 -10.67
C SER A 50 -0.13 1.65 -9.35
N ASN A 51 0.07 0.93 -8.23
CA ASN A 51 -0.35 1.37 -6.92
C ASN A 51 0.30 2.73 -6.54
N ARG A 52 1.62 2.84 -6.63
CA ARG A 52 2.31 4.11 -6.35
C ARG A 52 2.09 5.16 -7.43
N LEU A 53 1.95 4.73 -8.70
CA LEU A 53 1.75 5.64 -9.82
C LEU A 53 0.41 6.37 -9.71
N ALA A 54 -0.66 5.68 -9.34
CA ALA A 54 -1.96 6.27 -9.09
C ALA A 54 -1.90 7.40 -8.05
N HIS A 55 -1.17 7.19 -6.96
CA HIS A 55 -0.98 8.22 -5.93
C HIS A 55 -0.08 9.39 -6.38
N TYR A 56 0.90 9.10 -7.25
CA TYR A 56 1.73 10.14 -7.83
C TYR A 56 0.94 11.03 -8.81
N GLU A 57 0.06 10.44 -9.62
CA GLU A 57 -0.69 11.14 -10.66
C GLU A 57 -1.98 11.82 -10.14
N SER A 58 -2.52 11.39 -9.01
CA SER A 58 -3.76 11.94 -8.46
C SER A 58 -3.60 12.51 -7.06
N THR A 59 -3.37 11.68 -6.05
CA THR A 59 -3.36 12.08 -4.63
C THR A 59 -2.28 13.13 -4.32
N GLY A 60 -1.11 13.00 -4.91
CA GLY A 60 -0.02 13.96 -4.75
C GLY A 60 -0.37 15.36 -5.26
N PRO A 61 -0.82 15.49 -6.53
CA PRO A 61 -1.32 16.76 -7.07
C PRO A 61 -2.45 17.36 -6.25
N GLU A 62 -3.46 16.57 -5.86
CA GLU A 62 -4.58 17.04 -5.05
C GLU A 62 -4.13 17.63 -3.71
N ILE A 63 -3.24 16.94 -2.99
CA ILE A 63 -2.70 17.45 -1.72
C ILE A 63 -1.93 18.75 -1.94
N TRP A 64 -1.11 18.83 -2.98
CA TRP A 64 -0.36 20.03 -3.31
C TRP A 64 -1.27 21.22 -3.57
N GLU A 65 -2.30 21.03 -4.39
CA GLU A 65 -3.28 22.07 -4.73
C GLU A 65 -4.10 22.50 -3.52
N GLN A 66 -4.66 21.53 -2.75
CA GLN A 66 -5.50 21.79 -1.57
C GLN A 66 -4.74 22.50 -0.44
N THR A 67 -3.42 22.42 -0.42
CA THR A 67 -2.56 23.10 0.55
C THR A 67 -1.94 24.38 0.00
N ASP A 68 -2.34 24.85 -1.18
CA ASP A 68 -1.73 25.97 -1.90
C ASP A 68 -0.19 25.86 -2.00
N GLY A 69 0.34 24.64 -2.09
CA GLY A 69 1.78 24.38 -2.08
C GLY A 69 2.50 24.73 -0.78
N LYS A 70 1.77 24.98 0.31
CA LYS A 70 2.34 25.41 1.61
C LYS A 70 2.63 24.24 2.56
N ILE A 71 2.35 22.99 2.13
CA ILE A 71 2.60 21.80 2.93
C ILE A 71 4.08 21.67 3.28
N THR A 72 4.39 21.44 4.55
CA THR A 72 5.75 21.25 5.07
C THR A 72 6.03 19.81 5.50
N HIS A 73 5.00 19.10 5.93
CA HIS A 73 5.08 17.72 6.42
C HIS A 73 3.94 16.91 5.85
N PHE A 74 4.26 15.74 5.30
CA PHE A 74 3.29 14.73 4.89
C PHE A 74 3.46 13.49 5.78
N ILE A 75 2.45 13.21 6.61
CA ILE A 75 2.46 12.12 7.57
C ILE A 75 1.38 11.12 7.17
N VAL A 76 1.72 9.84 6.98
CA VAL A 76 0.79 8.84 6.46
C VAL A 76 1.08 7.45 7.02
N GLY A 77 0.02 6.67 7.26
CA GLY A 77 0.12 5.25 7.62
C GLY A 77 0.73 4.41 6.47
N VAL A 78 1.59 3.47 6.80
CA VAL A 78 2.28 2.63 5.81
C VAL A 78 1.67 1.23 5.77
N GLY A 79 0.86 0.94 4.74
CA GLY A 79 0.39 -0.39 4.39
C GLY A 79 1.27 -1.02 3.30
N THR A 80 0.85 -0.95 2.03
CA THR A 80 1.62 -1.42 0.87
C THR A 80 2.79 -0.50 0.51
N GLY A 81 2.80 0.73 1.01
CA GLY A 81 3.77 1.75 0.66
C GLY A 81 3.40 2.59 -0.58
N GLY A 82 2.31 2.27 -1.28
CA GLY A 82 1.91 2.98 -2.50
C GLY A 82 1.68 4.47 -2.28
N THR A 83 0.90 4.82 -1.25
CA THR A 83 0.57 6.22 -0.94
C THR A 83 1.81 7.04 -0.57
N ILE A 84 2.60 6.55 0.40
CA ILE A 84 3.80 7.30 0.82
C ILE A 84 4.81 7.46 -0.31
N SER A 85 4.99 6.42 -1.14
CA SER A 85 5.93 6.45 -2.25
C SER A 85 5.45 7.36 -3.38
N GLY A 86 4.17 7.28 -3.75
CA GLY A 86 3.60 8.10 -4.83
C GLY A 86 3.50 9.57 -4.46
N VAL A 87 2.82 9.87 -3.35
CA VAL A 87 2.66 11.25 -2.84
C VAL A 87 4.01 11.85 -2.44
N GLY A 88 4.82 11.08 -1.70
CA GLY A 88 6.12 11.55 -1.24
C GLY A 88 7.03 11.95 -2.40
N ARG A 89 7.08 11.15 -3.46
CA ARG A 89 7.82 11.49 -4.68
C ARG A 89 7.31 12.79 -5.30
N TYR A 90 6.00 12.90 -5.53
CA TYR A 90 5.40 14.07 -6.13
C TYR A 90 5.71 15.35 -5.32
N LEU A 91 5.49 15.30 -4.00
CA LEU A 91 5.74 16.45 -3.12
C LEU A 91 7.23 16.85 -3.07
N LYS A 92 8.14 15.88 -3.06
CA LYS A 92 9.58 16.11 -3.10
C LYS A 92 10.05 16.75 -4.42
N GLU A 93 9.43 16.39 -5.54
CA GLU A 93 9.69 17.03 -6.85
C GLU A 93 9.19 18.48 -6.87
N LYS A 94 8.13 18.82 -6.12
CA LYS A 94 7.64 20.22 -5.98
C LYS A 94 8.48 21.03 -5.01
N ASN A 95 8.81 20.47 -3.87
CA ASN A 95 9.64 21.11 -2.85
C ASN A 95 10.44 20.04 -2.08
N PRO A 96 11.77 19.95 -2.26
CA PRO A 96 12.61 18.96 -1.61
C PRO A 96 12.68 19.09 -0.07
N ASP A 97 12.30 20.24 0.49
CA ASP A 97 12.33 20.49 1.94
C ASP A 97 11.15 19.85 2.68
N ILE A 98 10.09 19.44 1.97
CA ILE A 98 8.93 18.77 2.59
C ILE A 98 9.39 17.48 3.28
N LYS A 99 9.00 17.32 4.54
CA LYS A 99 9.27 16.11 5.31
C LYS A 99 8.21 15.05 5.03
N ILE A 100 8.64 13.83 4.72
CA ILE A 100 7.76 12.70 4.45
C ILE A 100 7.94 11.68 5.59
N TRP A 101 6.89 11.46 6.38
CA TRP A 101 6.93 10.57 7.52
C TRP A 101 5.92 9.42 7.35
N GLY A 102 6.41 8.20 7.43
CA GLY A 102 5.58 7.00 7.50
C GLY A 102 5.29 6.63 8.95
N VAL A 103 4.04 6.28 9.25
CA VAL A 103 3.62 5.77 10.56
C VAL A 103 3.22 4.31 10.40
N ASP A 104 3.78 3.45 11.24
CA ASP A 104 3.42 2.03 11.26
C ASP A 104 2.96 1.61 12.67
N THR A 105 2.14 0.56 12.75
CA THR A 105 1.64 0.06 14.03
C THR A 105 2.75 -0.65 14.80
N TYR A 106 2.78 -0.48 16.12
CA TYR A 106 3.67 -1.25 16.98
C TYR A 106 3.43 -2.75 16.81
N GLY A 107 4.49 -3.52 16.63
CA GLY A 107 4.40 -4.96 16.36
C GLY A 107 4.01 -5.31 14.92
N SER A 108 4.04 -4.37 14.00
CA SER A 108 3.89 -4.65 12.57
C SER A 108 4.96 -5.60 12.07
N ARG A 109 4.62 -6.45 11.08
CA ARG A 109 5.61 -7.35 10.44
C ARG A 109 6.74 -6.61 9.72
N LYS A 110 6.53 -5.34 9.39
CA LYS A 110 7.54 -4.49 8.73
C LYS A 110 8.54 -3.89 9.72
N SER A 111 8.13 -3.81 10.98
CA SER A 111 8.90 -3.18 12.04
C SER A 111 8.59 -3.82 13.39
N PRO A 112 9.04 -5.08 13.63
CA PRO A 112 8.79 -5.77 14.89
C PRO A 112 9.36 -5.05 16.11
N ASP A 113 10.45 -4.26 15.95
CA ASP A 113 11.22 -3.69 17.05
C ASP A 113 11.37 -2.15 16.98
N SER A 114 10.65 -1.43 16.12
CA SER A 114 11.08 -0.07 15.83
C SER A 114 10.05 1.02 15.99
N LYS A 115 10.53 2.09 16.52
CA LYS A 115 10.21 3.48 16.22
C LYS A 115 10.66 3.76 14.78
N LEU A 116 9.91 3.34 13.75
CA LEU A 116 10.29 3.59 12.36
C LEU A 116 9.96 5.02 11.97
N ASN A 117 10.99 5.82 11.87
CA ASN A 117 10.99 7.02 11.08
C ASN A 117 11.56 6.66 9.70
N PHE A 118 10.71 6.49 8.69
CA PHE A 118 11.17 6.49 7.32
C PHE A 118 11.34 7.95 6.89
N SER A 119 12.59 8.40 6.76
CA SER A 119 12.94 9.59 6.01
C SER A 119 13.24 9.14 4.57
N LEU A 120 12.42 9.52 3.62
CA LEU A 120 12.71 9.41 2.19
C LEU A 120 13.46 10.65 1.72
#